data_274b414c05f793abe4ee7c033841fff1
#
_entry.id   274b414c05f793abe4ee7c033841fff1
#
_cell.length_a   1.000
_cell.length_b   1.000
_cell.length_c   1.000
_cell.angle_alpha   90.00
_cell.angle_beta   90.00
_cell.angle_gamma   90.00
#
_symmetry.space_group_name_H-M   'P 1'
#
loop_
_entity.id
_entity.type
_entity.pdbx_description
1 polymer ?
#
loop_
_entity_poly.entity_id
_entity_poly.type
_entity_poly.pdbx_seq_one_letter_code
_entity_poly.pdbx_strand_id
1 'polypeptide(L)'
;MNYLRERRINKMAKKLEGAGLRGQVAGETSLCTVGQEEGLAYRGHKIEILAEKGTFEEVAYLLLYGKLPNISELAEYKTVLKNQRDLPDSLKKVLREIPGTAHPMAVMATGCSMLGNLEPEDSIENQMHSINRMVATMPSIVAYWYKFTHDNEDISLVNDEDTMAGHFLHILHGKTPSDLHRRVMDA
;
A
#
# COMPACT_ATOMS: atom_id res chain seq x y z
N MET A 1 32.18 -23.89 14.09
CA MET A 1 31.39 -22.63 13.86
C MET A 1 29.94 -22.71 14.26
N ASN A 2 29.32 -23.92 14.40
CA ASN A 2 27.91 -24.11 14.82
C ASN A 2 27.64 -23.94 16.32
N TYR A 3 28.61 -24.29 17.19
CA TYR A 3 28.40 -24.31 18.65
C TYR A 3 28.18 -22.91 19.29
N LEU A 4 28.78 -21.86 18.72
CA LEU A 4 28.62 -20.50 19.22
C LEU A 4 27.28 -19.86 18.74
N ARG A 5 26.74 -20.33 17.60
CA ARG A 5 25.44 -19.91 17.08
C ARG A 5 24.28 -20.51 17.90
N GLU A 6 24.40 -21.76 18.27
CA GLU A 6 23.41 -22.43 19.15
C GLU A 6 23.38 -21.87 20.58
N ARG A 7 24.54 -21.48 21.14
CA ARG A 7 24.59 -20.83 22.45
C ARG A 7 23.95 -19.41 22.45
N ARG A 8 24.07 -18.67 21.34
CA ARG A 8 23.40 -17.37 21.19
C ARG A 8 21.90 -17.50 21.11
N ILE A 9 21.40 -18.46 20.35
CA ILE A 9 19.95 -18.76 20.20
C ILE A 9 19.37 -19.22 21.54
N ASN A 10 20.02 -20.14 22.27
CA ASN A 10 19.57 -20.61 23.57
C ASN A 10 19.63 -19.54 24.67
N LYS A 11 20.55 -18.58 24.60
CA LYS A 11 20.65 -17.47 25.56
C LYS A 11 19.59 -16.39 25.34
N MET A 12 19.11 -16.22 24.09
CA MET A 12 17.97 -15.37 23.77
C MET A 12 16.65 -16.00 24.16
N ALA A 13 16.47 -17.30 23.96
CA ALA A 13 15.23 -18.02 24.31
C ALA A 13 14.94 -18.00 25.84
N LYS A 14 15.97 -17.99 26.70
CA LYS A 14 15.81 -18.02 28.16
C LYS A 14 15.38 -16.70 28.79
N LYS A 15 15.29 -15.58 28.05
CA LYS A 15 15.02 -14.23 28.57
C LYS A 15 13.56 -13.79 28.41
N LEU A 16 12.65 -14.64 27.94
CA LEU A 16 11.34 -14.24 27.41
C LEU A 16 10.12 -14.86 28.08
N GLU A 17 10.30 -15.53 29.24
CA GLU A 17 9.15 -16.01 30.01
C GLU A 17 8.41 -14.82 30.64
N GLY A 18 7.21 -14.53 30.15
CA GLY A 18 6.25 -13.60 30.77
C GLY A 18 5.98 -12.26 30.06
N ALA A 19 6.60 -11.97 28.90
CA ALA A 19 6.48 -10.65 28.23
C ALA A 19 5.52 -10.62 27.01
N GLY A 20 4.63 -11.59 26.87
CA GLY A 20 3.78 -11.72 25.67
C GLY A 20 4.62 -11.96 24.41
N LEU A 21 4.31 -11.30 23.28
CA LEU A 21 5.04 -11.47 22.02
C LEU A 21 6.32 -10.60 21.92
N ARG A 22 6.60 -9.78 22.92
CA ARG A 22 7.79 -8.93 22.88
C ARG A 22 9.08 -9.75 22.84
N GLY A 23 9.88 -9.52 21.79
CA GLY A 23 11.15 -10.21 21.58
C GLY A 23 11.02 -11.65 21.07
N GLN A 24 9.84 -12.12 20.73
CA GLN A 24 9.65 -13.39 20.01
C GLN A 24 10.06 -13.22 18.55
N VAL A 25 10.89 -14.15 18.06
CA VAL A 25 11.28 -14.19 16.64
C VAL A 25 10.16 -14.94 15.89
N ALA A 26 9.43 -14.21 15.06
CA ALA A 26 8.38 -14.80 14.23
C ALA A 26 8.93 -15.43 12.95
N GLY A 27 10.03 -14.92 12.42
CA GLY A 27 10.66 -15.40 11.19
C GLY A 27 11.69 -14.42 10.64
N GLU A 28 12.28 -14.76 9.51
CA GLU A 28 13.15 -13.86 8.75
C GLU A 28 12.32 -13.11 7.70
N THR A 29 12.67 -11.86 7.42
CA THR A 29 12.08 -11.06 6.36
C THR A 29 13.16 -10.55 5.41
N SER A 30 12.83 -10.48 4.12
CA SER A 30 13.66 -9.84 3.10
C SER A 30 13.15 -8.43 2.73
N LEU A 31 12.04 -7.97 3.35
CA LEU A 31 11.41 -6.70 2.99
C LEU A 31 12.16 -5.50 3.55
N CYS A 32 12.51 -5.54 4.82
CA CYS A 32 13.19 -4.42 5.46
C CYS A 32 14.17 -4.85 6.54
N THR A 33 15.15 -4.00 6.80
CA THR A 33 16.02 -4.06 7.96
C THR A 33 15.80 -2.82 8.81
N VAL A 34 15.63 -3.02 10.12
CA VAL A 34 15.55 -1.94 11.10
C VAL A 34 16.71 -2.16 12.08
N GLY A 35 17.86 -1.56 11.80
CA GLY A 35 19.06 -1.65 12.63
C GLY A 35 19.26 -0.39 13.49
N GLN A 36 19.82 -0.54 14.68
CA GLN A 36 20.19 0.62 15.51
C GLN A 36 21.34 1.42 14.91
N GLU A 37 22.23 0.78 14.15
CA GLU A 37 23.41 1.38 13.56
C GLU A 37 23.25 1.69 12.06
N GLU A 38 22.47 0.88 11.34
CA GLU A 38 22.33 0.98 9.87
C GLU A 38 21.06 1.71 9.41
N GLY A 39 20.16 2.04 10.34
CA GLY A 39 18.88 2.69 10.03
C GLY A 39 17.87 1.76 9.36
N LEU A 40 16.88 2.35 8.68
CA LEU A 40 15.86 1.63 7.92
C LEU A 40 16.30 1.44 6.46
N ALA A 41 16.19 0.23 5.97
CA ALA A 41 16.39 -0.07 4.55
C ALA A 41 15.25 -0.97 4.04
N TYR A 42 14.78 -0.71 2.82
CA TYR A 42 13.84 -1.55 2.09
C TYR A 42 14.59 -2.34 1.02
N ARG A 43 14.54 -3.68 1.09
CA ARG A 43 15.24 -4.57 0.14
C ARG A 43 16.72 -4.19 -0.07
N GLY A 44 17.38 -3.69 0.99
CA GLY A 44 18.79 -3.24 0.95
C GLY A 44 19.00 -1.79 0.47
N HIS A 45 17.96 -1.06 0.09
CA HIS A 45 18.04 0.35 -0.25
C HIS A 45 17.72 1.20 0.98
N LYS A 46 18.61 2.16 1.30
CA LYS A 46 18.42 3.07 2.43
C LYS A 46 17.18 3.94 2.23
N ILE A 47 16.39 4.10 3.31
CA ILE A 47 15.14 4.85 3.24
C ILE A 47 15.34 6.31 2.84
N GLU A 48 16.46 6.94 3.25
CA GLU A 48 16.76 8.33 2.91
C GLU A 48 16.92 8.52 1.40
N ILE A 49 17.52 7.52 0.71
CA ILE A 49 17.67 7.55 -0.76
C ILE A 49 16.32 7.34 -1.45
N LEU A 50 15.51 6.41 -0.94
CA LEU A 50 14.20 6.15 -1.51
C LEU A 50 13.25 7.34 -1.33
N ALA A 51 13.28 8.00 -0.17
CA ALA A 51 12.47 9.18 0.10
C ALA A 51 12.91 10.41 -0.71
N GLU A 52 14.21 10.55 -1.01
CA GLU A 52 14.73 11.67 -1.81
C GLU A 52 14.49 11.49 -3.31
N LYS A 53 14.61 10.25 -3.82
CA LYS A 53 14.75 9.99 -5.27
C LYS A 53 13.68 9.05 -5.84
N GLY A 54 13.03 8.27 -4.99
CA GLY A 54 12.03 7.30 -5.40
C GLY A 54 10.64 7.93 -5.52
N THR A 55 9.80 7.35 -6.36
CA THR A 55 8.36 7.60 -6.40
C THR A 55 7.62 6.50 -5.65
N PHE A 56 6.36 6.75 -5.28
CA PHE A 56 5.52 5.74 -4.65
C PHE A 56 5.49 4.43 -5.46
N GLU A 57 5.33 4.51 -6.78
CA GLU A 57 5.25 3.32 -7.64
C GLU A 57 6.58 2.56 -7.69
N GLU A 58 7.72 3.24 -7.69
CA GLU A 58 9.04 2.59 -7.65
C GLU A 58 9.27 1.85 -6.33
N VAL A 59 8.90 2.47 -5.21
CA VAL A 59 9.02 1.84 -3.89
C VAL A 59 8.04 0.69 -3.72
N ALA A 60 6.79 0.84 -4.17
CA ALA A 60 5.82 -0.25 -4.18
C ALA A 60 6.30 -1.43 -5.02
N TYR A 61 6.82 -1.16 -6.22
CA TYR A 61 7.41 -2.19 -7.08
C TYR A 61 8.60 -2.88 -6.39
N LEU A 62 9.51 -2.12 -5.79
CA LEU A 62 10.65 -2.67 -5.05
C LEU A 62 10.22 -3.65 -3.96
N LEU A 63 9.23 -3.27 -3.16
CA LEU A 63 8.75 -4.10 -2.05
C LEU A 63 8.04 -5.37 -2.54
N LEU A 64 7.24 -5.26 -3.60
CA LEU A 64 6.45 -6.37 -4.13
C LEU A 64 7.26 -7.32 -5.01
N TYR A 65 8.09 -6.77 -5.89
CA TYR A 65 8.84 -7.56 -6.88
C TYR A 65 10.32 -7.79 -6.51
N GLY A 66 10.81 -7.17 -5.43
CA GLY A 66 12.13 -7.43 -4.86
C GLY A 66 13.29 -6.67 -5.48
N LYS A 67 13.04 -5.80 -6.47
CA LYS A 67 14.01 -4.95 -7.17
C LYS A 67 13.40 -3.63 -7.59
N LEU A 68 14.20 -2.60 -7.80
CA LEU A 68 13.75 -1.37 -8.46
C LEU A 68 13.39 -1.65 -9.93
N PRO A 69 12.30 -1.05 -10.44
CA PRO A 69 11.92 -1.22 -11.83
C PRO A 69 12.87 -0.48 -12.77
N ASN A 70 13.09 -1.01 -13.97
CA ASN A 70 13.60 -0.22 -15.07
C ASN A 70 12.48 0.66 -15.68
N ILE A 71 12.80 1.50 -16.66
CA ILE A 71 11.86 2.46 -17.27
C ILE A 71 10.62 1.76 -17.85
N SER A 72 10.81 0.63 -18.55
CA SER A 72 9.70 -0.14 -19.14
C SER A 72 8.84 -0.80 -18.07
N GLU A 73 9.46 -1.44 -17.08
CA GLU A 73 8.77 -2.08 -15.94
C GLU A 73 7.94 -1.07 -15.14
N LEU A 74 8.49 0.13 -14.92
CA LEU A 74 7.76 1.20 -14.22
C LEU A 74 6.55 1.68 -15.02
N ALA A 75 6.69 1.86 -16.32
CA ALA A 75 5.59 2.28 -17.20
C ALA A 75 4.48 1.22 -17.26
N GLU A 76 4.86 -0.05 -17.36
CA GLU A 76 3.91 -1.18 -17.31
C GLU A 76 3.19 -1.25 -15.96
N TYR A 77 3.94 -1.10 -14.86
CA TYR A 77 3.38 -1.13 -13.51
C TYR A 77 2.37 0.01 -13.27
N LYS A 78 2.72 1.24 -13.67
CA LYS A 78 1.79 2.38 -13.64
C LYS A 78 0.51 2.10 -14.45
N THR A 79 0.65 1.48 -15.62
CA THR A 79 -0.50 1.08 -16.44
C THR A 79 -1.37 0.03 -15.74
N VAL A 80 -0.76 -0.96 -15.07
CA VAL A 80 -1.49 -1.96 -14.27
C VAL A 80 -2.29 -1.29 -13.16
N LEU A 81 -1.67 -0.40 -12.38
CA LEU A 81 -2.37 0.32 -11.30
C LEU A 81 -3.48 1.22 -11.86
N LYS A 82 -3.23 1.96 -12.94
CA LYS A 82 -4.20 2.85 -13.59
C LYS A 82 -5.47 2.11 -14.03
N ASN A 83 -5.31 0.93 -14.61
CA ASN A 83 -6.44 0.12 -15.10
C ASN A 83 -7.25 -0.54 -13.96
N GLN A 84 -6.75 -0.53 -12.74
CA GLN A 84 -7.37 -1.19 -11.59
C GLN A 84 -7.97 -0.23 -10.56
N ARG A 85 -8.09 1.07 -10.86
CA ARG A 85 -8.53 2.11 -9.90
C ARG A 85 -10.04 2.15 -9.67
N ASP A 86 -10.84 1.72 -10.64
CA ASP A 86 -12.29 1.81 -10.52
C ASP A 86 -12.84 0.79 -9.50
N LEU A 87 -13.97 1.12 -8.90
CA LEU A 87 -14.62 0.30 -7.89
C LEU A 87 -15.86 -0.39 -8.46
N PRO A 88 -16.11 -1.66 -8.10
CA PRO A 88 -17.37 -2.32 -8.44
C PRO A 88 -18.58 -1.53 -7.89
N ASP A 89 -19.68 -1.52 -8.64
CA ASP A 89 -20.92 -0.83 -8.23
C ASP A 89 -21.45 -1.31 -6.88
N SER A 90 -21.28 -2.60 -6.58
CA SER A 90 -21.67 -3.17 -5.28
C SER A 90 -20.87 -2.57 -4.13
N LEU A 91 -19.56 -2.31 -4.35
CA LEU A 91 -18.72 -1.64 -3.35
C LEU A 91 -19.08 -0.16 -3.21
N LYS A 92 -19.34 0.54 -4.33
CA LYS A 92 -19.82 1.95 -4.30
C LYS A 92 -21.12 2.08 -3.50
N LYS A 93 -22.05 1.14 -3.63
CA LYS A 93 -23.29 1.11 -2.82
C LYS A 93 -23.01 0.97 -1.33
N VAL A 94 -22.12 0.06 -0.93
CA VAL A 94 -21.72 -0.11 0.48
C VAL A 94 -21.08 1.16 1.03
N LEU A 95 -20.19 1.80 0.27
CA LEU A 95 -19.53 3.02 0.70
C LEU A 95 -20.52 4.18 0.92
N ARG A 96 -21.58 4.26 0.13
CA ARG A 96 -22.65 5.28 0.28
C ARG A 96 -23.46 5.13 1.57
N GLU A 97 -23.58 3.90 2.10
CA GLU A 97 -24.30 3.63 3.35
C GLU A 97 -23.47 3.95 4.61
N ILE A 98 -22.16 4.14 4.47
CA ILE A 98 -21.29 4.48 5.61
C ILE A 98 -21.47 5.96 5.96
N PRO A 99 -21.84 6.31 7.22
CA PRO A 99 -22.05 7.70 7.59
C PRO A 99 -20.80 8.55 7.41
N GLY A 100 -20.96 9.83 7.00
CA GLY A 100 -19.86 10.78 6.81
C GLY A 100 -19.03 11.05 8.08
N THR A 101 -19.56 10.72 9.25
CA THR A 101 -18.85 10.82 10.54
C THR A 101 -17.93 9.62 10.83
N ALA A 102 -17.91 8.59 9.98
CA ALA A 102 -17.05 7.44 10.17
C ALA A 102 -15.56 7.83 10.02
N HIS A 103 -14.69 7.12 10.74
CA HIS A 103 -13.25 7.32 10.58
C HIS A 103 -12.78 6.77 9.25
N PRO A 104 -12.01 7.51 8.43
CA PRO A 104 -11.56 7.06 7.10
C PRO A 104 -10.87 5.70 7.09
N MET A 105 -10.11 5.36 8.13
CA MET A 105 -9.49 4.03 8.25
C MET A 105 -10.52 2.90 8.39
N ALA A 106 -11.64 3.14 9.07
CA ALA A 106 -12.73 2.16 9.18
C ALA A 106 -13.45 1.99 7.83
N VAL A 107 -13.61 3.09 7.08
CA VAL A 107 -14.13 3.07 5.71
C VAL A 107 -13.24 2.24 4.80
N MET A 108 -11.93 2.48 4.85
CA MET A 108 -10.95 1.71 4.07
C MET A 108 -10.98 0.22 4.42
N ALA A 109 -11.03 -0.13 5.72
CA ALA A 109 -11.12 -1.52 6.16
C ALA A 109 -12.40 -2.21 5.62
N THR A 110 -13.55 -1.50 5.67
CA THR A 110 -14.81 -1.99 5.10
C THR A 110 -14.72 -2.16 3.59
N GLY A 111 -14.14 -1.18 2.89
CA GLY A 111 -13.94 -1.22 1.45
C GLY A 111 -13.05 -2.38 1.01
N CYS A 112 -11.91 -2.58 1.69
CA CYS A 112 -11.02 -3.70 1.43
C CYS A 112 -11.69 -5.06 1.67
N SER A 113 -12.41 -5.21 2.79
CA SER A 113 -13.14 -6.43 3.10
C SER A 113 -14.23 -6.74 2.08
N MET A 114 -14.97 -5.72 1.66
CA MET A 114 -15.99 -5.88 0.61
C MET A 114 -15.37 -6.25 -0.74
N LEU A 115 -14.27 -5.59 -1.12
CA LEU A 115 -13.56 -5.91 -2.36
C LEU A 115 -13.09 -7.37 -2.39
N GLY A 116 -12.50 -7.86 -1.28
CA GLY A 116 -12.09 -9.26 -1.15
C GLY A 116 -13.24 -10.27 -1.24
N ASN A 117 -14.47 -9.88 -0.85
CA ASN A 117 -15.66 -10.72 -1.05
C ASN A 117 -16.16 -10.71 -2.51
N LEU A 118 -15.99 -9.61 -3.23
CA LEU A 118 -16.41 -9.50 -4.64
C LEU A 118 -15.39 -10.10 -5.61
N GLU A 119 -14.11 -10.00 -5.26
CA GLU A 119 -12.96 -10.42 -6.06
C GLU A 119 -12.07 -11.35 -5.20
N PRO A 120 -12.54 -12.56 -4.84
CA PRO A 120 -11.79 -13.46 -3.95
C PRO A 120 -10.51 -13.94 -4.62
N GLU A 121 -9.45 -14.07 -3.84
CA GLU A 121 -8.22 -14.71 -4.26
C GLU A 121 -8.46 -16.23 -4.38
N ASP A 122 -8.39 -16.75 -5.58
CA ASP A 122 -8.69 -18.14 -5.90
C ASP A 122 -7.44 -19.03 -6.00
N SER A 123 -6.26 -18.42 -6.15
CA SER A 123 -4.98 -19.14 -6.23
C SER A 123 -3.78 -18.28 -5.83
N ILE A 124 -2.67 -18.95 -5.46
CA ILE A 124 -1.41 -18.26 -5.15
C ILE A 124 -0.85 -17.49 -6.37
N GLU A 125 -1.08 -18.00 -7.58
CA GLU A 125 -0.66 -17.36 -8.83
C GLU A 125 -1.32 -15.99 -9.02
N ASN A 126 -2.52 -15.80 -8.49
CA ASN A 126 -3.30 -14.57 -8.59
C ASN A 126 -2.99 -13.53 -7.48
N GLN A 127 -2.16 -13.86 -6.51
CA GLN A 127 -1.83 -12.95 -5.38
C GLN A 127 -1.35 -11.58 -5.86
N MET A 128 -0.46 -11.53 -6.85
CA MET A 128 0.07 -10.25 -7.33
C MET A 128 -1.00 -9.38 -7.99
N HIS A 129 -1.99 -9.99 -8.66
CA HIS A 129 -3.15 -9.27 -9.16
C HIS A 129 -3.97 -8.67 -8.02
N SER A 130 -4.30 -9.44 -7.01
CA SER A 130 -5.08 -9.01 -5.83
C SER A 130 -4.35 -7.91 -5.05
N ILE A 131 -3.03 -8.02 -4.87
CA ILE A 131 -2.20 -7.00 -4.22
C ILE A 131 -2.21 -5.69 -5.02
N ASN A 132 -1.96 -5.73 -6.33
CA ASN A 132 -1.98 -4.55 -7.19
C ASN A 132 -3.36 -3.91 -7.23
N ARG A 133 -4.42 -4.72 -7.29
CA ARG A 133 -5.82 -4.29 -7.20
C ARG A 133 -6.09 -3.53 -5.90
N MET A 134 -5.63 -4.07 -4.77
CA MET A 134 -5.77 -3.44 -3.46
C MET A 134 -5.02 -2.10 -3.42
N VAL A 135 -3.76 -2.06 -3.84
CA VAL A 135 -2.97 -0.83 -3.92
C VAL A 135 -3.68 0.23 -4.77
N ALA A 136 -4.17 -0.15 -5.95
CA ALA A 136 -4.80 0.78 -6.89
C ALA A 136 -6.13 1.35 -6.38
N THR A 137 -6.89 0.59 -5.60
CA THR A 137 -8.24 0.98 -5.14
C THR A 137 -8.27 1.73 -3.81
N MET A 138 -7.21 1.70 -3.01
CA MET A 138 -7.16 2.40 -1.71
C MET A 138 -7.53 3.89 -1.80
N PRO A 139 -6.93 4.69 -2.69
CA PRO A 139 -7.33 6.09 -2.86
C PRO A 139 -8.77 6.25 -3.31
N SER A 140 -9.22 5.37 -4.20
CA SER A 140 -10.58 5.39 -4.76
C SER A 140 -11.64 5.13 -3.70
N ILE A 141 -11.40 4.18 -2.78
CA ILE A 141 -12.33 3.83 -1.68
C ILE A 141 -12.57 5.06 -0.79
N VAL A 142 -11.50 5.67 -0.29
CA VAL A 142 -11.63 6.77 0.67
C VAL A 142 -12.15 8.04 0.00
N ALA A 143 -11.67 8.37 -1.20
CA ALA A 143 -12.10 9.59 -1.89
C ALA A 143 -13.57 9.48 -2.37
N TYR A 144 -13.99 8.31 -2.89
CA TYR A 144 -15.38 8.09 -3.29
C TYR A 144 -16.34 8.26 -2.12
N TRP A 145 -16.06 7.59 -0.98
CA TRP A 145 -16.86 7.75 0.23
C TRP A 145 -16.90 9.20 0.69
N TYR A 146 -15.73 9.87 0.75
CA TYR A 146 -15.66 11.26 1.20
C TYR A 146 -16.49 12.20 0.32
N LYS A 147 -16.31 12.15 -0.99
CA LYS A 147 -17.03 13.00 -1.95
C LYS A 147 -18.54 12.76 -1.90
N PHE A 148 -18.95 11.50 -1.81
CA PHE A 148 -20.36 11.18 -1.73
C PHE A 148 -21.00 11.67 -0.43
N THR A 149 -20.36 11.47 0.71
CA THR A 149 -20.96 11.75 2.03
C THR A 149 -20.82 13.21 2.47
N HIS A 150 -19.81 13.93 2.01
CA HIS A 150 -19.57 15.32 2.43
C HIS A 150 -19.95 16.35 1.37
N ASP A 151 -19.70 16.03 0.10
CA ASP A 151 -19.97 16.96 -1.01
C ASP A 151 -21.24 16.58 -1.79
N ASN A 152 -21.85 15.41 -1.50
CA ASN A 152 -23.00 14.83 -2.24
C ASN A 152 -22.68 14.64 -3.74
N GLU A 153 -21.44 14.28 -4.06
CA GLU A 153 -20.97 14.06 -5.42
C GLU A 153 -20.71 12.59 -5.71
N ASP A 154 -21.27 12.09 -6.82
CA ASP A 154 -20.98 10.76 -7.38
C ASP A 154 -19.86 10.90 -8.41
N ILE A 155 -18.62 10.76 -7.97
CA ILE A 155 -17.43 11.05 -8.78
C ILE A 155 -17.05 9.88 -9.69
N SER A 156 -16.46 10.21 -10.87
CA SER A 156 -15.74 9.23 -11.68
C SER A 156 -14.38 8.93 -11.06
N LEU A 157 -14.04 7.64 -10.98
CA LEU A 157 -12.73 7.16 -10.50
C LEU A 157 -11.74 6.91 -11.65
N VAL A 158 -12.20 7.09 -12.89
CA VAL A 158 -11.35 6.94 -14.10
C VAL A 158 -10.86 8.31 -14.52
N ASN A 159 -9.55 8.47 -14.62
CA ASN A 159 -8.87 9.68 -15.10
C ASN A 159 -7.52 9.35 -15.73
N ASP A 160 -6.87 10.36 -16.33
CA ASP A 160 -5.61 10.19 -17.06
C ASP A 160 -4.34 10.37 -16.23
N GLU A 161 -4.47 10.53 -14.91
CA GLU A 161 -3.30 10.64 -14.05
C GLU A 161 -2.48 9.35 -14.03
N ASP A 162 -1.16 9.47 -14.21
CA ASP A 162 -0.27 8.32 -14.31
C ASP A 162 0.22 7.82 -12.95
N THR A 163 0.11 8.64 -11.90
CA THR A 163 0.59 8.30 -10.55
C THR A 163 -0.57 8.12 -9.56
N MET A 164 -0.33 7.38 -8.50
CA MET A 164 -1.30 7.20 -7.41
C MET A 164 -1.56 8.53 -6.68
N ALA A 165 -0.51 9.31 -6.45
CA ALA A 165 -0.61 10.65 -5.87
C ALA A 165 -1.46 11.60 -6.74
N GLY A 166 -1.19 11.63 -8.05
CA GLY A 166 -1.98 12.41 -9.01
C GLY A 166 -3.43 11.96 -9.06
N HIS A 167 -3.67 10.67 -9.13
CA HIS A 167 -5.02 10.09 -9.10
C HIS A 167 -5.80 10.50 -7.85
N PHE A 168 -5.22 10.31 -6.66
CA PHE A 168 -5.88 10.68 -5.41
C PHE A 168 -6.26 12.16 -5.37
N LEU A 169 -5.33 13.04 -5.71
CA LEU A 169 -5.58 14.48 -5.75
C LEU A 169 -6.65 14.86 -6.78
N HIS A 170 -6.64 14.20 -7.95
CA HIS A 170 -7.61 14.44 -9.00
C HIS A 170 -9.03 14.10 -8.54
N ILE A 171 -9.25 12.89 -8.01
CA ILE A 171 -10.59 12.45 -7.59
C ILE A 171 -11.08 13.18 -6.34
N LEU A 172 -10.18 13.63 -5.46
CA LEU A 172 -10.53 14.39 -4.27
C LEU A 172 -10.94 15.84 -4.60
N HIS A 173 -10.24 16.48 -5.54
CA HIS A 173 -10.45 17.91 -5.86
C HIS A 173 -11.22 18.15 -7.16
N GLY A 174 -11.54 17.13 -7.93
CA GLY A 174 -12.26 17.24 -9.21
C GLY A 174 -11.49 17.96 -10.31
N LYS A 175 -10.16 18.08 -10.21
CA LYS A 175 -9.31 18.81 -11.17
C LYS A 175 -7.92 18.19 -11.26
N THR A 176 -7.27 18.37 -12.40
CA THR A 176 -5.87 17.96 -12.62
C THR A 176 -4.94 18.67 -11.64
N PRO A 177 -4.19 17.97 -10.80
CA PRO A 177 -3.24 18.57 -9.88
C PRO A 177 -2.03 19.16 -10.61
N SER A 178 -1.39 20.17 -10.03
CA SER A 178 -0.11 20.68 -10.53
C SER A 178 1.03 19.69 -10.22
N ASP A 179 2.15 19.81 -10.94
CA ASP A 179 3.33 18.98 -10.70
C ASP A 179 3.88 19.12 -9.29
N LEU A 180 3.78 20.32 -8.71
CA LEU A 180 4.16 20.56 -7.33
C LEU A 180 3.29 19.74 -6.36
N HIS A 181 1.95 19.79 -6.55
CA HIS A 181 1.03 19.03 -5.70
C HIS A 181 1.24 17.52 -5.82
N ARG A 182 1.48 17.01 -7.06
CA ARG A 182 1.80 15.57 -7.24
C ARG A 182 3.04 15.18 -6.46
N ARG A 183 4.14 15.93 -6.57
CA ARG A 183 5.39 15.64 -5.87
C ARG A 183 5.27 15.74 -4.35
N VAL A 184 4.52 16.70 -3.84
CA VAL A 184 4.27 16.85 -2.39
C VAL A 184 3.43 15.70 -1.85
N MET A 185 2.48 15.18 -2.63
CA MET A 185 1.66 14.05 -2.21
C MET A 185 2.38 12.71 -2.34
N ASP A 186 3.36 12.61 -3.24
CA ASP A 186 4.15 11.41 -3.48
C ASP A 186 5.29 11.24 -2.46
N ALA A 187 5.80 12.33 -1.88
CA ALA A 187 6.88 12.36 -0.89
C ALA A 187 6.37 11.98 0.52
#